data_1483e24eef8d166b4fea1c43c1ebafdb
#
_entry.id   1483e24eef8d166b4fea1c43c1ebafdb
#
_cell.length_a   1.000
_cell.length_b   1.000
_cell.length_c   1.000
_cell.angle_alpha   90.00
_cell.angle_beta   90.00
_cell.angle_gamma   90.00
#
_symmetry.space_group_name_H-M   'P 1'
#
loop_
_entity.id
_entity.type
_entity.pdbx_description
1 polymer ?
#
loop_
_entity_poly.entity_id
_entity_poly.type
_entity_poly.pdbx_seq_one_letter_code
_entity_poly.pdbx_strand_id
1 'polypeptide(L)'
;ATLAEHGFSGCADILTNPVGGLLNTYSDGGDPDQITDGLGETWQLMQISLRSWPVAALMQSVVGAVVGVLSDDRFDSDLVERVVLSLSSKAFAMHGDMPWPDSFTARLSSRYIASVVLLDRECGLQQFSTERLAATDVNAFAKERVDVVENPAAEEGETSVTVTLRDGTTLHVVTDAPPGHPDAPLTRADIERKFLAASQGLSLAGEPTELLAALGNLASTPDVTDVLAGLRLRR
;
A
#
# COMPACT_ATOMS: atom_id res chain seq x y z
N ALA A 1 24.84 -18.99 7.50
CA ALA A 1 26.19 -18.52 7.16
C ALA A 1 27.19 -18.97 8.23
N THR A 2 27.14 -18.50 9.47
CA THR A 2 28.14 -18.82 10.53
C THR A 2 28.32 -20.34 10.81
N LEU A 3 27.23 -21.10 10.85
CA LEU A 3 27.33 -22.57 11.03
C LEU A 3 28.02 -23.26 9.84
N ALA A 4 27.71 -22.81 8.62
CA ALA A 4 28.34 -23.36 7.40
C ALA A 4 29.84 -23.00 7.35
N GLU A 5 30.20 -21.78 7.75
CA GLU A 5 31.60 -21.34 7.89
C GLU A 5 32.39 -22.22 8.86
N HIS A 6 31.75 -22.78 9.90
CA HIS A 6 32.33 -23.72 10.86
C HIS A 6 32.15 -25.19 10.45
N GLY A 7 31.85 -25.48 9.20
CA GLY A 7 31.79 -26.83 8.64
C GLY A 7 30.50 -27.59 8.93
N PHE A 8 29.43 -26.91 9.38
CA PHE A 8 28.13 -27.56 9.56
C PHE A 8 27.51 -27.86 8.18
N SER A 9 27.18 -29.13 7.93
CA SER A 9 26.55 -29.57 6.69
C SER A 9 25.04 -29.54 6.82
N GLY A 10 24.36 -28.86 5.89
CA GLY A 10 22.91 -28.85 5.74
C GLY A 10 22.43 -29.96 4.80
N CYS A 11 21.08 -30.08 4.68
CA CYS A 11 20.45 -30.94 3.69
C CYS A 11 20.64 -30.32 2.29
N ALA A 12 21.25 -31.08 1.37
CA ALA A 12 21.57 -30.58 0.03
C ALA A 12 20.32 -30.45 -0.86
N ASP A 13 19.27 -31.21 -0.60
CA ASP A 13 18.04 -31.30 -1.36
C ASP A 13 16.84 -30.69 -0.61
N ILE A 14 17.09 -29.78 0.33
CA ILE A 14 16.04 -29.17 1.19
C ILE A 14 14.88 -28.56 0.39
N LEU A 15 15.11 -28.15 -0.83
CA LEU A 15 14.07 -27.57 -1.69
C LEU A 15 13.17 -28.64 -2.30
N THR A 16 13.75 -29.76 -2.76
CA THR A 16 13.12 -30.76 -3.62
C THR A 16 12.89 -32.11 -2.95
N ASN A 17 13.38 -32.32 -1.72
CA ASN A 17 13.23 -33.59 -1.02
C ASN A 17 11.75 -34.02 -0.93
N PRO A 18 11.39 -35.24 -1.40
CA PRO A 18 10.00 -35.69 -1.40
C PRO A 18 9.40 -35.85 0.00
N VAL A 19 10.26 -35.95 1.04
CA VAL A 19 9.80 -36.06 2.44
C VAL A 19 10.25 -34.81 3.21
N GLY A 20 9.40 -33.81 3.31
CA GLY A 20 9.68 -32.58 4.09
C GLY A 20 10.52 -31.51 3.37
N GLY A 21 10.74 -31.64 2.07
CA GLY A 21 11.31 -30.55 1.27
C GLY A 21 10.36 -29.36 1.16
N LEU A 22 10.92 -28.18 0.94
CA LEU A 22 10.17 -26.92 0.90
C LEU A 22 8.97 -26.97 -0.07
N LEU A 23 9.19 -27.43 -1.29
CA LEU A 23 8.16 -27.50 -2.31
C LEU A 23 7.02 -28.46 -1.92
N ASN A 24 7.34 -29.62 -1.33
CA ASN A 24 6.32 -30.56 -0.90
C ASN A 24 5.59 -30.17 0.40
N THR A 25 6.23 -29.32 1.22
CA THR A 25 5.64 -28.88 2.50
C THR A 25 4.74 -27.67 2.31
N TYR A 26 5.08 -26.75 1.41
CA TYR A 26 4.43 -25.46 1.26
C TYR A 26 3.73 -25.26 -0.09
N SER A 27 3.75 -26.25 -0.98
CA SER A 27 2.99 -26.24 -2.24
C SER A 27 2.45 -27.62 -2.57
N ASP A 28 1.44 -27.70 -3.43
CA ASP A 28 0.83 -28.94 -3.92
C ASP A 28 1.67 -29.61 -5.04
N GLY A 29 3.00 -29.62 -4.90
CA GLY A 29 3.92 -30.20 -5.88
C GLY A 29 4.49 -29.16 -6.85
N GLY A 30 5.09 -28.09 -6.34
CA GLY A 30 5.72 -27.05 -7.15
C GLY A 30 6.86 -27.59 -8.03
N ASP A 31 7.00 -27.04 -9.24
CA ASP A 31 8.05 -27.37 -10.20
C ASP A 31 9.38 -26.74 -9.74
N PRO A 32 10.42 -27.56 -9.42
CA PRO A 32 11.73 -27.06 -9.01
C PRO A 32 12.41 -26.18 -10.07
N ASP A 33 12.14 -26.41 -11.35
CA ASP A 33 12.78 -25.68 -12.44
C ASP A 33 12.36 -24.19 -12.45
N GLN A 34 11.17 -23.87 -11.94
CA GLN A 34 10.72 -22.49 -11.78
C GLN A 34 11.54 -21.65 -10.78
N ILE A 35 12.30 -22.31 -9.88
CA ILE A 35 13.20 -21.61 -8.94
C ILE A 35 14.37 -20.97 -9.69
N THR A 36 14.81 -21.60 -10.77
CA THR A 36 15.98 -21.17 -11.56
C THR A 36 15.60 -20.54 -12.91
N ASP A 37 14.33 -20.62 -13.30
CA ASP A 37 13.82 -20.06 -14.55
C ASP A 37 14.05 -18.53 -14.60
N GLY A 38 14.63 -18.06 -15.69
CA GLY A 38 14.96 -16.65 -15.89
C GLY A 38 16.02 -16.10 -14.92
N LEU A 39 16.74 -16.95 -14.17
CA LEU A 39 17.75 -16.51 -13.22
C LEU A 39 18.90 -15.78 -13.94
N GLY A 40 19.14 -14.53 -13.54
CA GLY A 40 20.14 -13.64 -14.18
C GLY A 40 19.58 -12.83 -15.38
N GLU A 41 18.38 -13.13 -15.85
CA GLU A 41 17.71 -12.45 -16.97
C GLU A 41 16.47 -11.68 -16.49
N THR A 42 15.65 -12.31 -15.65
CA THR A 42 14.42 -11.73 -15.13
C THR A 42 14.61 -11.25 -13.69
N TRP A 43 14.46 -9.96 -13.48
CA TRP A 43 14.58 -9.34 -12.16
C TRP A 43 13.19 -9.08 -11.56
N GLN A 44 12.75 -9.95 -10.66
CA GLN A 44 11.45 -9.83 -9.99
C GLN A 44 11.29 -8.52 -9.22
N LEU A 45 12.39 -7.87 -8.85
CA LEU A 45 12.38 -6.54 -8.23
C LEU A 45 11.65 -5.50 -9.09
N MET A 46 11.72 -5.64 -10.42
CA MET A 46 11.04 -4.73 -11.36
C MET A 46 9.52 -4.91 -11.40
N GLN A 47 9.01 -6.01 -10.84
CA GLN A 47 7.58 -6.31 -10.74
C GLN A 47 6.97 -5.93 -9.38
N ILE A 48 7.77 -5.32 -8.49
CA ILE A 48 7.29 -4.95 -7.16
C ILE A 48 6.53 -3.62 -7.22
N SER A 49 5.32 -3.61 -6.66
CA SER A 49 4.58 -2.38 -6.43
C SER A 49 5.10 -1.63 -5.20
N LEU A 50 5.35 -0.34 -5.36
CA LEU A 50 5.65 0.56 -4.23
C LEU A 50 4.33 1.14 -3.70
N ARG A 51 4.07 1.02 -2.40
CA ARG A 51 2.87 1.59 -1.80
C ARG A 51 2.99 3.10 -1.69
N SER A 52 2.07 3.83 -2.31
CA SER A 52 2.00 5.29 -2.22
C SER A 52 1.46 5.76 -0.87
N TRP A 53 0.54 5.00 -0.30
CA TRP A 53 -0.20 5.34 0.92
C TRP A 53 -0.02 4.27 2.02
N PRO A 54 -0.20 4.63 3.32
CA PRO A 54 -0.01 3.71 4.44
C PRO A 54 -1.20 2.77 4.66
N VAL A 55 -1.69 2.12 3.59
CA VAL A 55 -2.82 1.19 3.60
C VAL A 55 -2.42 -0.17 3.02
N ALA A 56 -3.28 -1.18 3.13
CA ALA A 56 -3.04 -2.51 2.56
C ALA A 56 -2.82 -2.46 1.04
N ALA A 57 -2.18 -3.49 0.48
CA ALA A 57 -1.83 -3.53 -0.95
C ALA A 57 -3.07 -3.36 -1.84
N LEU A 58 -4.12 -4.13 -1.60
CA LEU A 58 -5.38 -4.04 -2.36
C LEU A 58 -6.14 -2.72 -2.12
N MET A 59 -5.85 -2.00 -1.04
CA MET A 59 -6.47 -0.71 -0.75
C MET A 59 -5.77 0.47 -1.43
N GLN A 60 -4.63 0.25 -2.08
CA GLN A 60 -3.98 1.28 -2.90
C GLN A 60 -4.90 1.73 -4.05
N SER A 61 -5.62 0.79 -4.68
CA SER A 61 -6.59 1.09 -5.74
C SER A 61 -7.79 1.87 -5.21
N VAL A 62 -8.26 1.58 -3.99
CA VAL A 62 -9.34 2.36 -3.36
C VAL A 62 -8.91 3.82 -3.20
N VAL A 63 -7.71 4.06 -2.64
CA VAL A 63 -7.20 5.44 -2.51
C VAL A 63 -6.99 6.08 -3.87
N GLY A 64 -6.44 5.35 -4.84
CA GLY A 64 -6.24 5.83 -6.21
C GLY A 64 -7.55 6.30 -6.86
N ALA A 65 -8.61 5.49 -6.77
CA ALA A 65 -9.93 5.84 -7.30
C ALA A 65 -10.55 7.05 -6.58
N VAL A 66 -10.43 7.11 -5.24
CA VAL A 66 -10.90 8.27 -4.45
C VAL A 66 -10.14 9.54 -4.81
N VAL A 67 -8.82 9.48 -4.96
CA VAL A 67 -8.00 10.62 -5.40
C VAL A 67 -8.41 11.07 -6.81
N GLY A 68 -8.77 10.13 -7.69
CA GLY A 68 -9.36 10.46 -8.99
C GLY A 68 -10.65 11.26 -8.87
N VAL A 69 -11.55 10.90 -7.94
CA VAL A 69 -12.77 11.68 -7.65
C VAL A 69 -12.42 13.06 -7.10
N LEU A 70 -11.45 13.15 -6.18
CA LEU A 70 -11.01 14.45 -5.61
C LEU A 70 -10.40 15.41 -6.64
N SER A 71 -9.96 14.88 -7.79
CA SER A 71 -9.38 15.65 -8.88
C SER A 71 -10.43 16.25 -9.83
N ASP A 72 -11.70 15.89 -9.67
CA ASP A 72 -12.81 16.46 -10.45
C ASP A 72 -13.28 17.77 -9.78
N ASP A 73 -13.27 18.86 -10.53
CA ASP A 73 -13.64 20.21 -10.04
C ASP A 73 -15.08 20.29 -9.52
N ARG A 74 -15.94 19.33 -9.88
CA ARG A 74 -17.33 19.25 -9.41
C ARG A 74 -17.45 18.61 -8.03
N PHE A 75 -16.37 17.99 -7.51
CA PHE A 75 -16.41 17.32 -6.21
C PHE A 75 -16.44 18.32 -5.06
N ASP A 76 -17.47 18.18 -4.21
CA ASP A 76 -17.61 18.87 -2.93
C ASP A 76 -18.01 17.84 -1.86
N SER A 77 -17.19 17.70 -0.81
CA SER A 77 -17.43 16.75 0.27
C SER A 77 -18.73 17.03 1.03
N ASP A 78 -19.12 18.29 1.14
CA ASP A 78 -20.34 18.69 1.84
C ASP A 78 -21.61 18.29 1.08
N LEU A 79 -21.50 18.14 -0.24
CA LEU A 79 -22.58 17.74 -1.13
C LEU A 79 -22.69 16.23 -1.31
N VAL A 80 -21.77 15.42 -0.80
CA VAL A 80 -21.83 13.97 -0.97
C VAL A 80 -23.08 13.40 -0.34
N GLU A 81 -23.92 12.76 -1.16
CA GLU A 81 -25.10 12.03 -0.73
C GLU A 81 -24.77 10.55 -0.51
N ARG A 82 -24.10 9.93 -1.47
CA ARG A 82 -23.76 8.50 -1.46
C ARG A 82 -22.42 8.22 -2.13
N VAL A 83 -21.71 7.24 -1.61
CA VAL A 83 -20.50 6.67 -2.19
C VAL A 83 -20.70 5.17 -2.33
N VAL A 84 -20.41 4.62 -3.50
CA VAL A 84 -20.38 3.18 -3.76
C VAL A 84 -18.97 2.79 -4.15
N LEU A 85 -18.35 1.95 -3.34
CA LEU A 85 -17.09 1.27 -3.65
C LEU A 85 -17.40 -0.10 -4.24
N SER A 86 -16.93 -0.38 -5.43
CA SER A 86 -17.04 -1.67 -6.07
C SER A 86 -15.66 -2.32 -6.11
N LEU A 87 -15.50 -3.48 -5.45
CA LEU A 87 -14.24 -4.17 -5.23
C LEU A 87 -14.26 -5.53 -5.93
N SER A 88 -13.11 -5.99 -6.43
CA SER A 88 -12.95 -7.37 -6.88
C SER A 88 -13.25 -8.36 -5.75
N SER A 89 -13.65 -9.60 -6.08
CA SER A 89 -14.06 -10.62 -5.09
C SER A 89 -13.04 -10.81 -3.98
N LYS A 90 -11.75 -10.86 -4.30
CA LYS A 90 -10.68 -11.00 -3.30
C LYS A 90 -10.59 -9.78 -2.38
N ALA A 91 -10.64 -8.58 -2.93
CA ALA A 91 -10.58 -7.34 -2.15
C ALA A 91 -11.83 -7.19 -1.27
N PHE A 92 -13.02 -7.54 -1.78
CA PHE A 92 -14.25 -7.52 -1.01
C PHE A 92 -14.23 -8.51 0.15
N ALA A 93 -13.84 -9.76 -0.10
CA ALA A 93 -13.76 -10.79 0.94
C ALA A 93 -12.79 -10.42 2.09
N MET A 94 -11.69 -9.73 1.77
CA MET A 94 -10.67 -9.35 2.76
C MET A 94 -10.95 -8.02 3.45
N HIS A 95 -11.60 -7.07 2.77
CA HIS A 95 -11.61 -5.67 3.15
C HIS A 95 -12.99 -4.97 3.07
N GLY A 96 -14.00 -5.64 2.50
CA GLY A 96 -15.33 -5.06 2.27
C GLY A 96 -16.05 -4.67 3.57
N ASP A 97 -16.10 -5.58 4.52
CA ASP A 97 -16.76 -5.40 5.83
C ASP A 97 -15.76 -5.27 6.99
N MET A 98 -14.50 -4.92 6.71
CA MET A 98 -13.47 -4.78 7.74
C MET A 98 -13.82 -3.65 8.72
N PRO A 99 -14.01 -3.95 10.02
CA PRO A 99 -14.18 -2.92 11.05
C PRO A 99 -12.88 -2.15 11.28
N TRP A 100 -12.97 -0.95 11.90
CA TRP A 100 -11.81 -0.06 12.13
C TRP A 100 -11.67 0.41 13.59
N PRO A 101 -11.63 -0.49 14.59
CA PRO A 101 -11.48 -0.13 15.99
C PRO A 101 -10.10 0.42 16.35
N ASP A 102 -9.10 0.22 15.52
CA ASP A 102 -7.72 0.64 15.74
C ASP A 102 -7.02 1.03 14.42
N SER A 103 -5.84 1.63 14.54
CA SER A 103 -5.03 2.13 13.42
C SER A 103 -4.63 1.03 12.42
N PHE A 104 -4.43 -0.20 12.87
CA PHE A 104 -4.05 -1.29 11.98
C PHE A 104 -5.24 -1.73 11.10
N THR A 105 -6.37 -2.04 11.73
CA THR A 105 -7.58 -2.48 11.02
C THR A 105 -8.19 -1.38 10.15
N ALA A 106 -8.08 -0.10 10.56
CA ALA A 106 -8.50 1.02 9.74
C ALA A 106 -7.77 1.10 8.39
N ARG A 107 -6.49 0.73 8.34
CA ARG A 107 -5.70 0.66 7.09
C ARG A 107 -6.08 -0.51 6.19
N LEU A 108 -6.93 -1.40 6.67
CA LEU A 108 -7.51 -2.53 5.96
C LEU A 108 -8.96 -2.29 5.57
N SER A 109 -9.65 -1.31 6.15
CA SER A 109 -11.07 -1.04 5.94
C SER A 109 -11.28 -0.16 4.72
N SER A 110 -11.84 -0.73 3.63
CA SER A 110 -12.17 0.02 2.43
C SER A 110 -13.12 1.18 2.70
N ARG A 111 -14.13 0.95 3.56
CA ARG A 111 -15.13 1.93 3.97
C ARG A 111 -14.51 3.12 4.71
N TYR A 112 -13.66 2.85 5.71
CA TYR A 112 -12.97 3.90 6.47
C TYR A 112 -12.01 4.69 5.59
N ILE A 113 -11.19 3.99 4.79
CA ILE A 113 -10.21 4.60 3.89
C ILE A 113 -10.89 5.57 2.93
N ALA A 114 -11.94 5.13 2.23
CA ALA A 114 -12.65 6.01 1.31
C ALA A 114 -13.23 7.23 2.03
N SER A 115 -13.81 7.03 3.21
CA SER A 115 -14.43 8.10 4.00
C SER A 115 -13.42 9.15 4.43
N VAL A 116 -12.32 8.72 5.04
CA VAL A 116 -11.32 9.66 5.56
C VAL A 116 -10.61 10.41 4.44
N VAL A 117 -10.34 9.74 3.29
CA VAL A 117 -9.69 10.38 2.15
C VAL A 117 -10.61 11.38 1.45
N LEU A 118 -11.91 11.08 1.32
CA LEU A 118 -12.89 12.04 0.76
C LEU A 118 -13.05 13.28 1.64
N LEU A 119 -13.03 13.14 2.96
CA LEU A 119 -13.19 14.24 3.92
C LEU A 119 -11.92 15.06 4.08
N ASP A 120 -10.78 14.40 4.29
CA ASP A 120 -9.51 15.07 4.60
C ASP A 120 -8.73 15.46 3.34
N ARG A 121 -9.10 14.92 2.17
CA ARG A 121 -8.41 15.07 0.87
C ARG A 121 -6.95 14.60 0.92
N GLU A 122 -6.62 13.74 1.89
CA GLU A 122 -5.27 13.24 2.15
C GLU A 122 -5.34 11.78 2.67
N CYS A 123 -4.28 11.00 2.40
CA CYS A 123 -4.10 9.66 2.92
C CYS A 123 -2.66 9.49 3.47
N GLY A 124 -2.41 10.08 4.63
CA GLY A 124 -1.15 9.98 5.37
C GLY A 124 -1.32 9.19 6.68
N LEU A 125 -0.32 9.25 7.55
CA LEU A 125 -0.36 8.56 8.85
C LEU A 125 -1.39 9.20 9.81
N GLN A 126 -1.63 10.50 9.68
CA GLN A 126 -2.55 11.26 10.55
C GLN A 126 -4.00 10.80 10.38
N GLN A 127 -4.39 10.37 9.17
CA GLN A 127 -5.71 9.83 8.88
C GLN A 127 -6.02 8.54 9.65
N PHE A 128 -4.97 7.90 10.20
CA PHE A 128 -5.07 6.66 11.00
C PHE A 128 -4.66 6.87 12.46
N SER A 129 -4.61 8.12 12.92
CA SER A 129 -4.38 8.44 14.35
C SER A 129 -5.58 8.07 15.21
N THR A 130 -5.35 7.85 16.50
CA THR A 130 -6.42 7.52 17.46
C THR A 130 -7.51 8.60 17.48
N GLU A 131 -7.11 9.87 17.39
CA GLU A 131 -8.00 11.02 17.37
C GLU A 131 -8.90 11.02 16.13
N ARG A 132 -8.30 10.76 14.93
CA ARG A 132 -9.06 10.75 13.68
C ARG A 132 -10.02 9.56 13.61
N LEU A 133 -9.61 8.39 14.12
CA LEU A 133 -10.46 7.20 14.23
C LEU A 133 -11.68 7.42 15.15
N ALA A 134 -11.51 8.19 16.21
CA ALA A 134 -12.58 8.50 17.15
C ALA A 134 -13.49 9.64 16.68
N ALA A 135 -13.14 10.35 15.62
CA ALA A 135 -13.88 11.53 15.15
C ALA A 135 -15.28 11.14 14.63
N THR A 136 -16.27 11.92 15.02
CA THR A 136 -17.70 11.63 14.72
C THR A 136 -18.03 11.80 13.24
N ASP A 137 -17.43 12.78 12.56
CA ASP A 137 -17.68 13.09 11.16
C ASP A 137 -17.31 11.92 10.23
N VAL A 138 -16.09 11.39 10.35
CA VAL A 138 -15.65 10.25 9.52
C VAL A 138 -16.46 9.00 9.83
N ASN A 139 -16.77 8.75 11.10
CA ASN A 139 -17.57 7.59 11.49
C ASN A 139 -19.02 7.65 11.00
N ALA A 140 -19.65 8.83 11.06
CA ALA A 140 -20.99 9.04 10.51
C ALA A 140 -20.95 8.89 8.97
N PHE A 141 -20.03 9.56 8.31
CA PHE A 141 -19.87 9.50 6.86
C PHE A 141 -19.69 8.06 6.37
N ALA A 142 -18.77 7.31 7.00
CA ALA A 142 -18.48 5.93 6.66
C ALA A 142 -19.70 5.00 6.77
N LYS A 143 -20.50 5.16 7.85
CA LYS A 143 -21.65 4.30 8.13
C LYS A 143 -22.89 4.66 7.33
N GLU A 144 -23.10 5.96 7.09
CA GLU A 144 -24.34 6.45 6.50
C GLU A 144 -24.28 6.66 4.99
N ARG A 145 -23.09 6.90 4.44
CA ARG A 145 -22.93 7.30 3.03
C ARG A 145 -22.10 6.38 2.17
N VAL A 146 -21.31 5.48 2.77
CA VAL A 146 -20.40 4.61 2.01
C VAL A 146 -20.90 3.17 2.00
N ASP A 147 -21.27 2.70 0.83
CA ASP A 147 -21.59 1.30 0.55
C ASP A 147 -20.39 0.63 -0.13
N VAL A 148 -20.12 -0.61 0.26
CA VAL A 148 -19.10 -1.44 -0.36
C VAL A 148 -19.77 -2.66 -0.98
N VAL A 149 -19.53 -2.89 -2.26
CA VAL A 149 -20.13 -3.99 -3.02
C VAL A 149 -19.07 -4.83 -3.70
N GLU A 150 -19.35 -6.11 -3.84
CA GLU A 150 -18.53 -7.03 -4.64
C GLU A 150 -18.81 -6.83 -6.12
N ASN A 151 -17.75 -6.84 -6.94
CA ASN A 151 -17.83 -6.94 -8.39
C ASN A 151 -17.05 -8.19 -8.86
N PRO A 152 -17.73 -9.34 -9.06
CA PRO A 152 -17.06 -10.56 -9.49
C PRO A 152 -16.45 -10.48 -10.91
N ALA A 153 -16.83 -9.47 -11.70
CA ALA A 153 -16.28 -9.26 -13.04
C ALA A 153 -15.01 -8.39 -13.03
N ALA A 154 -14.69 -7.73 -11.90
CA ALA A 154 -13.47 -6.93 -11.77
C ALA A 154 -12.22 -7.80 -11.64
N GLU A 155 -11.14 -7.39 -12.29
CA GLU A 155 -9.84 -8.03 -12.15
C GLU A 155 -9.26 -7.82 -10.73
N GLU A 156 -8.30 -8.66 -10.33
CA GLU A 156 -7.65 -8.51 -9.02
C GLU A 156 -6.94 -7.16 -8.95
N GLY A 157 -7.29 -6.35 -7.96
CA GLY A 157 -6.74 -5.01 -7.78
C GLY A 157 -7.58 -3.89 -8.39
N GLU A 158 -8.51 -4.22 -9.28
CA GLU A 158 -9.44 -3.23 -9.81
C GLU A 158 -10.42 -2.76 -8.71
N THR A 159 -10.63 -1.46 -8.68
CA THR A 159 -11.60 -0.79 -7.81
C THR A 159 -12.31 0.30 -8.58
N SER A 160 -13.62 0.40 -8.44
CA SER A 160 -14.35 1.58 -8.87
C SER A 160 -15.02 2.31 -7.71
N VAL A 161 -15.07 3.63 -7.83
CA VAL A 161 -15.73 4.53 -6.89
C VAL A 161 -16.78 5.33 -7.65
N THR A 162 -18.01 5.30 -7.17
CA THR A 162 -19.09 6.14 -7.66
C THR A 162 -19.54 7.06 -6.52
N VAL A 163 -19.45 8.37 -6.72
CA VAL A 163 -19.93 9.39 -5.78
C VAL A 163 -21.13 10.09 -6.39
N THR A 164 -22.24 10.09 -5.68
CA THR A 164 -23.45 10.86 -6.01
C THR A 164 -23.53 12.06 -5.08
N LEU A 165 -23.64 13.26 -5.68
CA LEU A 165 -23.85 14.50 -4.96
C LEU A 165 -25.34 14.84 -4.83
N ARG A 166 -25.72 15.64 -3.85
CA ARG A 166 -27.12 16.02 -3.58
C ARG A 166 -27.81 16.78 -4.73
N ASP A 167 -27.04 17.38 -5.63
CA ASP A 167 -27.57 18.04 -6.82
C ASP A 167 -27.82 17.07 -7.99
N GLY A 168 -27.59 15.77 -7.76
CA GLY A 168 -27.72 14.70 -8.76
C GLY A 168 -26.47 14.46 -9.61
N THR A 169 -25.40 15.24 -9.42
CA THR A 169 -24.12 14.99 -10.09
C THR A 169 -23.55 13.64 -9.68
N THR A 170 -23.10 12.85 -10.64
CA THR A 170 -22.44 11.57 -10.40
C THR A 170 -21.01 11.63 -10.92
N LEU A 171 -20.07 11.26 -10.08
CA LEU A 171 -18.63 11.13 -10.38
C LEU A 171 -18.29 9.65 -10.33
N HIS A 172 -17.61 9.12 -11.35
CA HIS A 172 -17.24 7.71 -11.43
C HIS A 172 -15.79 7.57 -11.87
N VAL A 173 -15.00 6.82 -11.10
CA VAL A 173 -13.58 6.55 -11.37
C VAL A 173 -13.31 5.06 -11.20
N VAL A 174 -12.55 4.48 -12.12
CA VAL A 174 -12.03 3.11 -12.06
C VAL A 174 -10.50 3.18 -11.95
N THR A 175 -9.93 2.36 -11.10
CA THR A 175 -8.47 2.22 -10.94
C THR A 175 -8.10 0.75 -10.87
N ASP A 176 -7.25 0.31 -11.77
CA ASP A 176 -6.64 -1.02 -11.84
C ASP A 176 -5.14 -0.97 -11.49
N ALA A 177 -4.46 0.09 -11.86
CA ALA A 177 -3.05 0.34 -11.60
C ALA A 177 -2.86 1.62 -10.77
N PRO A 178 -2.92 1.54 -9.42
CA PRO A 178 -2.71 2.70 -8.56
C PRO A 178 -1.25 3.18 -8.65
N PRO A 179 -0.97 4.47 -8.34
CA PRO A 179 0.40 4.98 -8.31
C PRO A 179 1.33 4.08 -7.48
N GLY A 180 2.44 3.68 -8.09
CA GLY A 180 3.40 2.73 -7.52
C GLY A 180 3.26 1.30 -8.03
N HIS A 181 2.23 0.99 -8.82
CA HIS A 181 2.16 -0.24 -9.61
C HIS A 181 3.24 -0.23 -10.70
N PRO A 182 3.78 -1.40 -11.16
CA PRO A 182 4.74 -1.44 -12.27
C PRO A 182 4.27 -0.70 -13.53
N ASP A 183 2.98 -0.74 -13.84
CA ASP A 183 2.38 -0.04 -14.99
C ASP A 183 2.10 1.46 -14.72
N ALA A 184 2.17 1.89 -13.46
CA ALA A 184 2.03 3.28 -13.02
C ALA A 184 3.10 3.64 -11.98
N PRO A 185 4.40 3.57 -12.34
CA PRO A 185 5.50 3.69 -11.39
C PRO A 185 5.55 5.08 -10.75
N LEU A 186 5.98 5.14 -9.49
CA LEU A 186 6.24 6.40 -8.82
C LEU A 186 7.41 7.12 -9.48
N THR A 187 7.25 8.43 -9.67
CA THR A 187 8.37 9.29 -10.04
C THR A 187 9.34 9.46 -8.87
N ARG A 188 10.56 9.92 -9.16
CA ARG A 188 11.51 10.28 -8.11
C ARG A 188 10.90 11.32 -7.15
N ALA A 189 10.21 12.31 -7.65
CA ALA A 189 9.56 13.35 -6.84
C ALA A 189 8.48 12.76 -5.90
N ASP A 190 7.76 11.72 -6.33
CA ASP A 190 6.78 11.04 -5.47
C ASP A 190 7.46 10.30 -4.31
N ILE A 191 8.58 9.63 -4.58
CA ILE A 191 9.38 8.93 -3.56
C ILE A 191 9.98 9.93 -2.58
N GLU A 192 10.52 11.04 -3.06
CA GLU A 192 11.08 12.12 -2.25
C GLU A 192 10.01 12.74 -1.33
N ARG A 193 8.85 13.06 -1.88
CA ARG A 193 7.70 13.57 -1.12
C ARG A 193 7.26 12.59 -0.03
N LYS A 194 7.18 11.29 -0.35
CA LYS A 194 6.83 10.25 0.60
C LYS A 194 7.86 10.13 1.73
N PHE A 195 9.16 10.19 1.41
CA PHE A 195 10.23 10.17 2.41
C PHE A 195 10.13 11.36 3.36
N LEU A 196 9.98 12.57 2.82
CA LEU A 196 9.85 13.79 3.62
C LEU A 196 8.60 13.76 4.51
N ALA A 197 7.46 13.32 3.96
CA ALA A 197 6.23 13.16 4.75
C ALA A 197 6.40 12.12 5.88
N ALA A 198 7.05 11.00 5.61
CA ALA A 198 7.32 9.98 6.62
C ALA A 198 8.34 10.43 7.68
N SER A 199 9.18 11.41 7.36
CA SER A 199 10.17 11.99 8.27
C SER A 199 9.58 13.07 9.20
N GLN A 200 8.39 13.57 8.90
CA GLN A 200 7.75 14.63 9.70
C GLN A 200 7.52 14.14 11.14
N GLY A 201 7.90 14.96 12.11
CA GLY A 201 7.76 14.66 13.54
C GLY A 201 8.77 13.66 14.07
N LEU A 202 9.69 13.13 13.24
CA LEU A 202 10.78 12.29 13.68
C LEU A 202 12.02 13.14 14.04
N SER A 203 12.60 12.88 15.22
CA SER A 203 13.90 13.48 15.61
C SER A 203 15.04 12.65 15.01
N LEU A 204 15.28 12.76 13.71
CA LEU A 204 16.39 12.09 13.05
C LEU A 204 17.73 12.72 13.42
N ALA A 205 18.82 11.95 13.39
CA ALA A 205 20.17 12.43 13.62
C ALA A 205 20.67 13.34 12.49
N GLY A 206 20.30 13.05 11.25
CA GLY A 206 20.55 13.89 10.07
C GLY A 206 19.33 14.69 9.65
N GLU A 207 19.55 15.76 8.89
CA GLU A 207 18.47 16.54 8.30
C GLU A 207 17.79 15.73 7.16
N PRO A 208 16.44 15.63 7.11
CA PRO A 208 15.73 14.78 6.13
C PRO A 208 16.11 15.06 4.68
N THR A 209 16.31 16.31 4.28
CA THR A 209 16.68 16.68 2.91
C THR A 209 18.09 16.26 2.54
N GLU A 210 19.04 16.33 3.51
CA GLU A 210 20.41 15.86 3.30
C GLU A 210 20.47 14.34 3.22
N LEU A 211 19.70 13.65 4.09
CA LEU A 211 19.56 12.19 4.05
C LEU A 211 18.97 11.71 2.72
N LEU A 212 17.95 12.41 2.21
CA LEU A 212 17.34 12.10 0.92
C LEU A 212 18.36 12.21 -0.21
N ALA A 213 19.18 13.28 -0.22
CA ALA A 213 20.23 13.45 -1.21
C ALA A 213 21.30 12.35 -1.10
N ALA A 214 21.71 11.99 0.11
CA ALA A 214 22.68 10.93 0.38
C ALA A 214 22.15 9.56 -0.07
N LEU A 215 20.88 9.24 0.24
CA LEU A 215 20.21 8.01 -0.22
C LEU A 215 20.12 7.94 -1.75
N GLY A 216 19.88 9.06 -2.42
CA GLY A 216 19.87 9.14 -3.88
C GLY A 216 21.23 8.89 -4.54
N ASN A 217 22.32 9.02 -3.77
CA ASN A 217 23.71 8.84 -4.23
C ASN A 217 24.39 7.57 -3.65
N LEU A 218 23.62 6.63 -3.09
CA LEU A 218 24.17 5.43 -2.44
C LEU A 218 25.13 4.63 -3.34
N ALA A 219 24.87 4.55 -4.64
CA ALA A 219 25.71 3.83 -5.59
C ALA A 219 27.15 4.38 -5.68
N SER A 220 27.36 5.65 -5.36
CA SER A 220 28.67 6.33 -5.36
C SER A 220 29.23 6.58 -3.96
N THR A 221 28.51 6.19 -2.90
CA THR A 221 28.90 6.39 -1.50
C THR A 221 29.90 5.31 -1.11
N PRO A 222 31.15 5.67 -0.70
CA PRO A 222 32.18 4.70 -0.33
C PRO A 222 31.83 3.91 0.94
N ASP A 223 31.18 4.54 1.89
CA ASP A 223 30.72 3.94 3.15
C ASP A 223 29.29 4.40 3.46
N VAL A 224 28.37 3.44 3.53
CA VAL A 224 26.96 3.70 3.82
C VAL A 224 26.69 3.92 5.32
N THR A 225 27.68 3.68 6.19
CA THR A 225 27.52 3.75 7.65
C THR A 225 27.10 5.15 8.09
N ASP A 226 27.64 6.20 7.48
CA ASP A 226 27.31 7.58 7.81
C ASP A 226 25.86 7.93 7.42
N VAL A 227 25.40 7.44 6.26
CA VAL A 227 24.01 7.62 5.81
C VAL A 227 23.05 6.91 6.78
N LEU A 228 23.37 5.67 7.17
CA LEU A 228 22.58 4.90 8.14
C LEU A 228 22.60 5.53 9.54
N ALA A 229 23.73 6.14 9.95
CA ALA A 229 23.83 6.87 11.21
C ALA A 229 22.88 8.08 11.23
N GLY A 230 22.74 8.78 10.11
CA GLY A 230 21.80 9.91 9.96
C GLY A 230 20.32 9.52 10.10
N LEU A 231 19.96 8.28 9.75
CA LEU A 231 18.59 7.74 9.88
C LEU A 231 18.22 7.34 11.32
N ARG A 232 19.15 7.37 12.27
CA ARG A 232 18.87 7.05 13.68
C ARG A 232 18.01 8.12 14.32
N LEU A 233 17.12 7.71 15.21
CA LEU A 233 16.39 8.64 16.06
C LEU A 233 17.34 9.21 17.13
N ARG A 234 17.31 10.52 17.32
CA ARG A 234 17.94 11.16 18.49
C ARG A 234 17.19 10.71 19.74
N ARG A 235 17.93 10.25 20.72
CA ARG A 235 17.39 9.86 22.03
C ARG A 235 17.09 11.11 22.88
#